data_5bb87f2b17ec5b26d7cd7da9cdb6a51d
#
_entry.id   5bb87f2b17ec5b26d7cd7da9cdb6a51d
#
_cell.length_a   1.000
_cell.length_b   1.000
_cell.length_c   1.000
_cell.angle_alpha   90.00
_cell.angle_beta   90.00
_cell.angle_gamma   90.00
#
_symmetry.space_group_name_H-M   'P 1'
#
loop_
_entity.id
_entity.type
_entity.pdbx_description
1 polymer ?
#
loop_
_entity_poly.entity_id
_entity_poly.type
_entity_poly.pdbx_seq_one_letter_code
_entity_poly.pdbx_strand_id
1 'polypeptide(L)'
;MAEDKRRPHHRAVDRIAALLGAATTEPRGLTLTELARSIDAPLSSVQKLAYGLVASGFLDERDGRYTVGPLSAVLERRSGRTAIADFSRSRLAELHERTGAAALLVVRIGDDAVNIESVGLTDAAAFVDTTRWRYPLPATAGGRVLLAYMPERPRREWAAENLREDPERTMILLDELDTIRRTGIAVGPSGTLRPDLESVAVPLVRDGEVVAAVALTRSRVGARIPLGALKDALSAAVSGPLP
;
A
#
# COMPACT_ATOMS: atom_id res chain seq x y z
N MET A 1 -5.13 -25.45 -22.85
CA MET A 1 -5.86 -24.17 -22.59
C MET A 1 -6.09 -24.10 -21.10
N ALA A 2 -5.22 -23.41 -20.37
CA ALA A 2 -5.45 -23.15 -18.95
C ALA A 2 -6.33 -21.90 -18.86
N GLU A 3 -7.52 -22.09 -18.36
CA GLU A 3 -8.52 -21.05 -18.11
C GLU A 3 -7.93 -19.99 -17.18
N ASP A 4 -8.00 -18.74 -17.63
CA ASP A 4 -7.60 -17.54 -16.87
C ASP A 4 -8.36 -17.51 -15.53
N LYS A 5 -7.71 -17.97 -14.44
CA LYS A 5 -8.26 -18.00 -13.08
C LYS A 5 -8.04 -16.69 -12.33
N ARG A 6 -7.93 -15.54 -13.00
CA ARG A 6 -8.10 -14.28 -12.31
C ARG A 6 -9.48 -14.30 -11.63
N ARG A 7 -9.52 -14.00 -10.35
CA ARG A 7 -10.82 -13.72 -9.73
C ARG A 7 -11.44 -12.60 -10.54
N PRO A 8 -12.59 -12.83 -11.21
CA PRO A 8 -13.11 -11.87 -12.16
C PRO A 8 -13.37 -10.54 -11.46
N HIS A 9 -12.78 -9.47 -11.99
CA HIS A 9 -13.10 -8.12 -11.56
C HIS A 9 -14.57 -7.84 -11.88
N HIS A 10 -15.31 -7.41 -10.87
CA HIS A 10 -16.69 -7.01 -11.04
C HIS A 10 -16.77 -5.48 -11.03
N ARG A 11 -17.13 -4.90 -12.16
CA ARG A 11 -17.11 -3.43 -12.38
C ARG A 11 -17.76 -2.60 -11.28
N ALA A 12 -18.85 -3.11 -10.67
CA ALA A 12 -19.49 -2.40 -9.55
C ALA A 12 -18.65 -2.46 -8.28
N VAL A 13 -18.00 -3.59 -7.98
CA VAL A 13 -17.12 -3.74 -6.82
C VAL A 13 -15.88 -2.86 -6.96
N ASP A 14 -15.28 -2.81 -8.15
CA ASP A 14 -14.13 -1.95 -8.42
C ASP A 14 -14.48 -0.47 -8.25
N ARG A 15 -15.67 -0.06 -8.73
CA ARG A 15 -16.17 1.31 -8.53
C ARG A 15 -16.46 1.64 -7.07
N ILE A 16 -17.03 0.70 -6.32
CA ILE A 16 -17.24 0.87 -4.88
C ILE A 16 -15.92 1.07 -4.16
N ALA A 17 -14.93 0.22 -4.44
CA ALA A 17 -13.60 0.33 -3.85
C ALA A 17 -12.92 1.66 -4.21
N ALA A 18 -13.05 2.11 -5.47
CA ALA A 18 -12.52 3.40 -5.91
C ALA A 18 -13.22 4.58 -5.23
N LEU A 19 -14.56 4.54 -5.07
CA LEU A 19 -15.31 5.58 -4.35
C LEU A 19 -14.92 5.68 -2.88
N LEU A 20 -14.79 4.54 -2.20
CA LEU A 20 -14.34 4.50 -0.81
C LEU A 20 -12.92 5.04 -0.69
N GLY A 21 -12.02 4.67 -1.61
CA GLY A 21 -10.66 5.21 -1.66
C GLY A 21 -10.64 6.72 -1.89
N ALA A 22 -11.42 7.23 -2.84
CA ALA A 22 -11.53 8.67 -3.10
C ALA A 22 -12.05 9.44 -1.87
N ALA A 23 -13.03 8.90 -1.15
CA ALA A 23 -13.58 9.53 0.05
C ALA A 23 -12.56 9.66 1.21
N THR A 24 -11.41 8.97 1.15
CA THR A 24 -10.33 9.12 2.15
C THR A 24 -9.37 10.27 1.84
N THR A 25 -9.39 10.83 0.63
CA THR A 25 -8.38 11.80 0.19
C THR A 25 -8.61 13.23 0.69
N GLU A 26 -9.85 13.58 1.03
CA GLU A 26 -10.24 14.91 1.48
C GLU A 26 -10.97 14.83 2.83
N PRO A 27 -10.37 15.29 3.94
CA PRO A 27 -10.98 15.24 5.26
C PRO A 27 -12.33 15.95 5.38
N ARG A 28 -12.55 17.00 4.55
CA ARG A 28 -13.82 17.73 4.49
C ARG A 28 -14.88 17.04 3.65
N GLY A 29 -14.53 15.90 3.05
CA GLY A 29 -15.37 15.14 2.13
C GLY A 29 -15.39 15.72 0.72
N LEU A 30 -15.74 14.86 -0.24
CA LEU A 30 -15.90 15.19 -1.66
C LEU A 30 -17.37 15.31 -2.03
N THR A 31 -17.70 16.23 -2.92
CA THR A 31 -19.02 16.31 -3.55
C THR A 31 -19.21 15.15 -4.54
N LEU A 32 -20.44 14.84 -4.93
CA LEU A 32 -20.73 13.83 -5.97
C LEU A 32 -19.97 14.08 -7.28
N THR A 33 -19.85 15.33 -7.68
CA THR A 33 -19.13 15.71 -8.90
C THR A 33 -17.62 15.46 -8.78
N GLU A 34 -17.04 15.78 -7.62
CA GLU A 34 -15.62 15.51 -7.32
C GLU A 34 -15.36 14.00 -7.25
N LEU A 35 -16.23 13.23 -6.60
CA LEU A 35 -16.18 11.76 -6.58
C LEU A 35 -16.25 11.17 -8.00
N ALA A 36 -17.17 11.65 -8.83
CA ALA A 36 -17.34 11.18 -10.20
C ALA A 36 -16.06 11.42 -11.05
N ARG A 37 -15.46 12.60 -10.88
CA ARG A 37 -14.22 12.98 -11.56
C ARG A 37 -13.03 12.15 -11.07
N SER A 38 -12.93 11.91 -9.76
CA SER A 38 -11.79 11.17 -9.18
C SER A 38 -11.70 9.71 -9.63
N ILE A 39 -12.83 9.10 -10.00
CA ILE A 39 -12.89 7.69 -10.45
C ILE A 39 -13.20 7.55 -11.95
N ASP A 40 -13.20 8.65 -12.69
CA ASP A 40 -13.55 8.70 -14.11
C ASP A 40 -14.84 7.94 -14.45
N ALA A 41 -15.93 8.30 -13.77
CA ALA A 41 -17.21 7.62 -13.93
C ALA A 41 -18.37 8.59 -14.11
N PRO A 42 -19.44 8.19 -14.87
CA PRO A 42 -20.63 9.01 -15.04
C PRO A 42 -21.30 9.36 -13.70
N LEU A 43 -21.67 10.64 -13.52
CA LEU A 43 -22.28 11.16 -12.28
C LEU A 43 -23.49 10.34 -11.82
N SER A 44 -24.38 9.95 -12.76
CA SER A 44 -25.56 9.16 -12.44
C SER A 44 -25.26 7.77 -11.88
N SER A 45 -24.15 7.16 -12.32
CA SER A 45 -23.67 5.87 -11.78
C SER A 45 -23.09 6.04 -10.38
N VAL A 46 -22.28 7.09 -10.20
CA VAL A 46 -21.67 7.43 -8.90
C VAL A 46 -22.72 7.76 -7.86
N GLN A 47 -23.73 8.54 -8.22
CA GLN A 47 -24.85 8.89 -7.36
C GLN A 47 -25.57 7.66 -6.81
N LYS A 48 -25.90 6.69 -7.67
CA LYS A 48 -26.58 5.45 -7.24
C LYS A 48 -25.73 4.65 -6.26
N LEU A 49 -24.42 4.53 -6.54
CA LEU A 49 -23.50 3.83 -5.66
C LEU A 49 -23.29 4.57 -4.33
N ALA A 50 -23.08 5.89 -4.38
CA ALA A 50 -22.89 6.70 -3.18
C ALA A 50 -24.11 6.62 -2.25
N TYR A 51 -25.32 6.70 -2.77
CA TYR A 51 -26.53 6.56 -1.95
C TYR A 51 -26.64 5.17 -1.31
N GLY A 52 -26.30 4.10 -2.05
CA GLY A 52 -26.24 2.76 -1.47
C GLY A 52 -25.17 2.61 -0.40
N LEU A 53 -24.02 3.25 -0.58
CA LEU A 53 -22.92 3.26 0.38
C LEU A 53 -23.25 4.08 1.64
N VAL A 54 -23.99 5.19 1.51
CA VAL A 54 -24.51 5.94 2.65
C VAL A 54 -25.55 5.11 3.39
N ALA A 55 -26.50 4.52 2.69
CA ALA A 55 -27.54 3.68 3.31
C ALA A 55 -26.97 2.48 4.06
N SER A 56 -25.83 1.93 3.60
CA SER A 56 -25.13 0.83 4.26
C SER A 56 -24.12 1.27 5.33
N GLY A 57 -23.83 2.57 5.46
CA GLY A 57 -22.88 3.13 6.43
C GLY A 57 -21.42 3.07 6.02
N PHE A 58 -21.10 2.71 4.77
CA PHE A 58 -19.75 2.79 4.23
C PHE A 58 -19.32 4.23 3.91
N LEU A 59 -20.28 5.08 3.52
CA LEU A 59 -20.09 6.52 3.42
C LEU A 59 -21.00 7.23 4.40
N ASP A 60 -20.63 8.44 4.79
CA ASP A 60 -21.46 9.43 5.46
C ASP A 60 -21.64 10.63 4.53
N GLU A 61 -22.83 11.27 4.55
CA GLU A 61 -23.11 12.46 3.77
C GLU A 61 -23.52 13.60 4.69
N ARG A 62 -22.82 14.73 4.58
CA ARG A 62 -23.14 15.96 5.27
C ARG A 62 -22.99 17.15 4.33
N ASP A 63 -24.00 17.93 4.21
CA ASP A 63 -24.02 19.14 3.37
C ASP A 63 -23.57 18.88 1.91
N GLY A 64 -23.99 17.73 1.34
CA GLY A 64 -23.66 17.31 -0.01
C GLY A 64 -22.21 16.86 -0.20
N ARG A 65 -21.48 16.62 0.88
CA ARG A 65 -20.13 16.07 0.90
C ARG A 65 -20.11 14.68 1.50
N TYR A 66 -19.33 13.81 0.88
CA TYR A 66 -19.23 12.40 1.20
C TYR A 66 -17.87 12.10 1.85
N THR A 67 -17.89 11.48 3.01
CA THR A 67 -16.73 10.99 3.76
C THR A 67 -16.87 9.50 4.01
N VAL A 68 -15.80 8.84 4.48
CA VAL A 68 -15.89 7.43 4.91
C VAL A 68 -16.81 7.31 6.12
N GLY A 69 -17.76 6.40 6.03
CA GLY A 69 -18.76 6.15 7.07
C GLY A 69 -18.26 5.19 8.16
N PRO A 70 -19.01 5.05 9.25
CA PRO A 70 -18.57 4.31 10.44
C PRO A 70 -18.48 2.79 10.24
N LEU A 71 -19.13 2.22 9.21
CA LEU A 71 -19.18 0.77 9.04
C LEU A 71 -17.79 0.16 8.83
N SER A 72 -16.87 0.87 8.17
CA SER A 72 -15.49 0.39 7.95
C SER A 72 -14.78 0.11 9.29
N ALA A 73 -14.88 1.05 10.24
CA ALA A 73 -14.30 0.90 11.58
C ALA A 73 -15.00 -0.22 12.40
N VAL A 74 -16.30 -0.38 12.24
CA VAL A 74 -17.05 -1.47 12.89
C VAL A 74 -16.60 -2.82 12.39
N LEU A 75 -16.45 -2.99 11.06
CA LEU A 75 -16.01 -4.25 10.46
C LEU A 75 -14.58 -4.59 10.86
N GLU A 76 -13.67 -3.62 10.87
CA GLU A 76 -12.30 -3.80 11.34
C GLU A 76 -12.30 -4.30 12.79
N ARG A 77 -12.99 -3.60 13.68
CA ARG A 77 -13.06 -3.98 15.10
C ARG A 77 -13.68 -5.35 15.33
N ARG A 78 -14.72 -5.70 14.59
CA ARG A 78 -15.41 -7.01 14.69
C ARG A 78 -14.61 -8.15 14.08
N SER A 79 -13.71 -7.87 13.14
CA SER A 79 -12.88 -8.90 12.49
C SER A 79 -11.84 -9.50 13.42
N GLY A 80 -11.51 -8.84 14.54
CA GLY A 80 -10.43 -9.23 15.44
C GLY A 80 -9.02 -9.17 14.81
N ARG A 81 -8.93 -8.67 13.58
CA ARG A 81 -7.65 -8.55 12.85
C ARG A 81 -6.95 -7.25 13.22
N THR A 82 -6.35 -7.22 14.41
CA THR A 82 -5.55 -6.08 14.88
C THR A 82 -4.08 -6.18 14.46
N ALA A 83 -3.68 -7.25 13.78
CA ALA A 83 -2.27 -7.56 13.49
C ALA A 83 -1.48 -6.42 12.79
N ILE A 84 -2.17 -5.51 12.10
CA ILE A 84 -1.56 -4.35 11.43
C ILE A 84 -1.63 -3.11 12.32
N ALA A 85 -2.69 -2.98 13.13
CA ALA A 85 -2.89 -1.84 14.04
C ALA A 85 -1.82 -1.75 15.14
N ASP A 86 -1.16 -2.88 15.46
CA ASP A 86 -0.09 -2.94 16.44
C ASP A 86 1.20 -2.24 15.99
N PHE A 87 1.39 -2.03 14.69
CA PHE A 87 2.48 -1.18 14.20
C PHE A 87 1.96 0.26 14.05
N SER A 88 1.89 0.94 15.18
CA SER A 88 1.23 2.24 15.32
C SER A 88 1.90 3.37 14.54
N ARG A 89 1.12 4.42 14.25
CA ARG A 89 1.63 5.67 13.69
C ARG A 89 2.77 6.27 14.53
N SER A 90 2.77 6.06 15.86
CA SER A 90 3.85 6.53 16.74
C SER A 90 5.18 5.84 16.44
N ARG A 91 5.19 4.55 16.10
CA ARG A 91 6.42 3.85 15.66
C ARG A 91 6.94 4.35 14.32
N LEU A 92 6.06 4.66 13.39
CA LEU A 92 6.46 5.30 12.13
C LEU A 92 7.02 6.71 12.39
N ALA A 93 6.43 7.48 13.33
CA ALA A 93 6.94 8.78 13.73
C ALA A 93 8.33 8.68 14.35
N GLU A 94 8.56 7.73 15.25
CA GLU A 94 9.88 7.47 15.84
C GLU A 94 10.93 7.12 14.76
N LEU A 95 10.56 6.27 13.81
CA LEU A 95 11.44 5.95 12.67
C LEU A 95 11.77 7.18 11.84
N HIS A 96 10.78 8.02 11.56
CA HIS A 96 10.95 9.26 10.84
C HIS A 96 11.88 10.23 11.57
N GLU A 97 11.64 10.46 12.86
CA GLU A 97 12.45 11.36 13.71
C GLU A 97 13.92 10.90 13.77
N ARG A 98 14.16 9.60 13.92
CA ARG A 98 15.51 9.03 14.00
C ARG A 98 16.26 9.06 12.68
N THR A 99 15.55 8.98 11.56
CA THR A 99 16.18 8.78 10.24
C THR A 99 15.98 9.93 9.28
N GLY A 100 15.07 10.86 9.55
CA GLY A 100 14.68 11.91 8.59
C GLY A 100 14.09 11.38 7.28
N ALA A 101 13.91 10.06 7.15
CA ALA A 101 13.29 9.43 5.99
C ALA A 101 11.78 9.33 6.19
N ALA A 102 11.01 9.36 5.11
CA ALA A 102 9.58 9.06 5.20
C ALA A 102 9.38 7.60 5.60
N ALA A 103 8.57 7.34 6.62
CA ALA A 103 8.24 6.01 7.12
C ALA A 103 6.84 5.61 6.67
N LEU A 104 6.70 4.39 6.13
CA LEU A 104 5.46 3.89 5.54
C LEU A 104 5.14 2.50 6.05
N LEU A 105 3.84 2.23 6.22
CA LEU A 105 3.31 0.89 6.45
C LEU A 105 2.54 0.45 5.21
N VAL A 106 2.98 -0.66 4.63
CA VAL A 106 2.53 -1.14 3.31
C VAL A 106 1.90 -2.51 3.44
N VAL A 107 0.73 -2.70 2.87
CA VAL A 107 0.03 -3.99 2.80
C VAL A 107 -0.21 -4.43 1.37
N ARG A 108 -0.48 -5.71 1.17
CA ARG A 108 -0.88 -6.24 -0.14
C ARG A 108 -2.39 -6.32 -0.26
N ILE A 109 -2.93 -5.77 -1.33
CA ILE A 109 -4.34 -5.92 -1.72
C ILE A 109 -4.38 -6.39 -3.18
N GLY A 110 -4.66 -7.67 -3.39
CA GLY A 110 -4.57 -8.27 -4.73
C GLY A 110 -3.12 -8.25 -5.24
N ASP A 111 -2.91 -7.62 -6.38
CA ASP A 111 -1.60 -7.46 -7.03
C ASP A 111 -0.93 -6.12 -6.73
N ASP A 112 -1.50 -5.36 -5.80
CA ASP A 112 -1.02 -4.04 -5.45
C ASP A 112 -0.40 -3.98 -4.05
N ALA A 113 0.62 -3.14 -3.92
CA ALA A 113 1.13 -2.61 -2.67
C ALA A 113 0.35 -1.34 -2.31
N VAL A 114 -0.16 -1.28 -1.09
CA VAL A 114 -1.01 -0.19 -0.59
C VAL A 114 -0.40 0.41 0.65
N ASN A 115 -0.15 1.71 0.61
CA ASN A 115 0.32 2.45 1.78
C ASN A 115 -0.89 2.76 2.67
N ILE A 116 -0.96 2.13 3.83
CA ILE A 116 -2.08 2.33 4.78
C ILE A 116 -1.78 3.39 5.84
N GLU A 117 -0.51 3.65 6.09
CA GLU A 117 -0.06 4.69 7.02
C GLU A 117 1.30 5.26 6.57
N SER A 118 1.53 6.55 6.83
CA SER A 118 2.80 7.21 6.51
C SER A 118 3.09 8.39 7.42
N VAL A 119 4.38 8.65 7.65
CA VAL A 119 4.88 9.80 8.39
C VAL A 119 6.08 10.39 7.66
N GLY A 120 6.18 11.72 7.61
CA GLY A 120 7.31 12.43 7.03
C GLY A 120 7.29 12.49 5.50
N LEU A 121 6.15 12.19 4.87
CA LEU A 121 5.97 12.48 3.44
C LEU A 121 5.84 13.99 3.27
N THR A 122 6.89 14.62 2.75
CA THR A 122 6.85 16.01 2.29
C THR A 122 6.42 16.06 0.82
N ASP A 123 5.98 17.20 0.32
CA ASP A 123 5.56 17.38 -1.08
C ASP A 123 6.64 16.93 -2.08
N ALA A 124 7.91 17.07 -1.75
CA ALA A 124 9.03 16.58 -2.55
C ALA A 124 9.20 15.04 -2.47
N ALA A 125 8.76 14.43 -1.37
CA ALA A 125 8.72 12.99 -1.14
C ALA A 125 7.29 12.43 -1.22
N ALA A 126 6.31 13.26 -1.57
CA ALA A 126 4.92 12.86 -1.81
C ALA A 126 4.86 11.88 -3.00
N PHE A 127 5.40 10.70 -2.73
CA PHE A 127 5.25 9.51 -3.55
C PHE A 127 3.80 9.06 -3.59
N VAL A 128 3.05 9.51 -2.63
CA VAL A 128 1.61 9.40 -2.60
C VAL A 128 1.07 10.60 -3.36
N ASP A 129 0.95 10.47 -4.68
CA ASP A 129 -0.16 11.12 -5.36
C ASP A 129 -1.37 10.80 -4.48
N THR A 130 -1.95 11.79 -3.82
CA THR A 130 -3.10 11.62 -2.93
C THR A 130 -4.27 10.92 -3.62
N THR A 131 -4.23 10.82 -4.94
CA THR A 131 -5.15 10.08 -5.79
C THR A 131 -4.71 8.64 -6.06
N ARG A 132 -3.41 8.29 -5.89
CA ARG A 132 -2.88 6.96 -6.18
C ARG A 132 -2.26 6.33 -4.92
N TRP A 133 -3.08 5.62 -4.18
CA TRP A 133 -2.70 4.87 -2.97
C TRP A 133 -2.32 3.41 -3.22
N ARG A 134 -2.41 2.95 -4.48
CA ARG A 134 -2.09 1.60 -4.95
C ARG A 134 -0.94 1.63 -5.95
N TYR A 135 0.01 0.74 -5.80
CA TYR A 135 1.17 0.58 -6.67
C TYR A 135 1.34 -0.90 -7.04
N PRO A 136 1.72 -1.25 -8.28
CA PRO A 136 2.07 -2.62 -8.60
C PRO A 136 3.13 -3.15 -7.62
N LEU A 137 2.99 -4.39 -7.15
CA LEU A 137 3.88 -4.98 -6.14
C LEU A 137 5.38 -4.78 -6.45
N PRO A 138 5.90 -5.01 -7.67
CA PRO A 138 7.33 -4.86 -7.93
C PRO A 138 7.81 -3.41 -8.00
N ALA A 139 6.88 -2.45 -8.05
CA ALA A 139 7.21 -1.05 -8.23
C ALA A 139 7.81 -0.39 -6.98
N THR A 140 7.64 -0.97 -5.80
CA THR A 140 8.12 -0.39 -4.54
C THR A 140 8.91 -1.39 -3.70
N ALA A 141 9.82 -0.94 -2.84
CA ALA A 141 10.55 -1.83 -1.95
C ALA A 141 9.61 -2.61 -1.01
N GLY A 142 8.59 -1.94 -0.43
CA GLY A 142 7.56 -2.60 0.38
C GLY A 142 6.78 -3.65 -0.40
N GLY A 143 6.39 -3.35 -1.63
CA GLY A 143 5.71 -4.30 -2.50
C GLY A 143 6.57 -5.51 -2.87
N ARG A 144 7.87 -5.31 -3.13
CA ARG A 144 8.81 -6.42 -3.37
C ARG A 144 8.99 -7.31 -2.13
N VAL A 145 9.02 -6.74 -0.92
CA VAL A 145 8.96 -7.54 0.32
C VAL A 145 7.70 -8.39 0.35
N LEU A 146 6.53 -7.80 0.16
CA LEU A 146 5.25 -8.52 0.19
C LEU A 146 5.19 -9.63 -0.87
N LEU A 147 5.71 -9.36 -2.07
CA LEU A 147 5.79 -10.33 -3.15
C LEU A 147 6.79 -11.48 -2.84
N ALA A 148 7.95 -11.16 -2.25
CA ALA A 148 8.95 -12.14 -1.86
C ALA A 148 8.39 -13.14 -0.85
N TYR A 149 7.59 -12.68 0.11
CA TYR A 149 7.02 -13.52 1.17
C TYR A 149 5.65 -14.12 0.82
N MET A 150 5.13 -13.90 -0.38
CA MET A 150 3.97 -14.66 -0.85
C MET A 150 4.26 -16.17 -0.81
N PRO A 151 3.25 -17.02 -0.49
CA PRO A 151 3.38 -18.46 -0.68
C PRO A 151 3.83 -18.80 -2.11
N GLU A 152 4.60 -19.86 -2.26
CA GLU A 152 5.28 -20.17 -3.54
C GLU A 152 4.31 -20.28 -4.73
N ARG A 153 3.20 -20.98 -4.53
CA ARG A 153 2.22 -21.17 -5.61
C ARG A 153 1.57 -19.85 -6.06
N PRO A 154 0.97 -19.02 -5.20
CA PRO A 154 0.45 -17.71 -5.60
C PRO A 154 1.52 -16.79 -6.22
N ARG A 155 2.76 -16.85 -5.74
CA ARG A 155 3.88 -16.07 -6.28
C ARG A 155 4.21 -16.48 -7.72
N ARG A 156 4.26 -17.78 -8.01
CA ARG A 156 4.50 -18.31 -9.35
C ARG A 156 3.34 -17.97 -10.31
N GLU A 157 2.11 -18.11 -9.85
CA GLU A 157 0.92 -17.72 -10.59
C GLU A 157 0.97 -16.23 -10.94
N TRP A 158 1.27 -15.37 -9.95
CA TRP A 158 1.42 -13.93 -10.14
C TRP A 158 2.54 -13.60 -11.17
N ALA A 159 3.71 -14.23 -11.05
CA ALA A 159 4.83 -14.00 -11.98
C ALA A 159 4.46 -14.41 -13.41
N ALA A 160 3.83 -15.57 -13.57
CA ALA A 160 3.36 -16.05 -14.88
C ALA A 160 2.33 -15.13 -15.54
N GLU A 161 1.51 -14.44 -14.76
CA GLU A 161 0.49 -13.52 -15.26
C GLU A 161 1.03 -12.12 -15.58
N ASN A 162 1.91 -11.60 -14.72
CA ASN A 162 2.31 -10.19 -14.78
C ASN A 162 3.62 -9.95 -15.52
N LEU A 163 4.42 -10.99 -15.78
CA LEU A 163 5.77 -10.88 -16.35
C LEU A 163 5.95 -11.64 -17.65
N ARG A 164 4.88 -12.05 -18.33
CA ARG A 164 4.91 -12.86 -19.56
C ARG A 164 5.70 -12.23 -20.70
N GLU A 165 5.67 -10.91 -20.80
CA GLU A 165 6.18 -10.17 -21.95
C GLU A 165 7.67 -9.88 -21.88
N ASP A 166 8.30 -10.06 -20.70
CA ASP A 166 9.72 -9.76 -20.48
C ASP A 166 10.39 -10.84 -19.62
N PRO A 167 10.90 -11.91 -20.25
CA PRO A 167 11.56 -13.01 -19.53
C PRO A 167 12.82 -12.59 -18.78
N GLU A 168 13.59 -11.63 -19.31
CA GLU A 168 14.82 -11.15 -18.67
C GLU A 168 14.50 -10.40 -17.37
N ARG A 169 13.54 -9.50 -17.44
CA ARG A 169 13.03 -8.78 -16.25
C ARG A 169 12.41 -9.73 -15.23
N THR A 170 11.78 -10.80 -15.70
CA THR A 170 11.23 -11.85 -14.83
C THR A 170 12.33 -12.53 -14.03
N MET A 171 13.42 -12.95 -14.68
CA MET A 171 14.55 -13.59 -14.02
C MET A 171 15.19 -12.67 -12.99
N ILE A 172 15.46 -11.41 -13.36
CA ILE A 172 16.04 -10.40 -12.46
C ILE A 172 15.15 -10.21 -11.22
N LEU A 173 13.83 -10.09 -11.39
CA LEU A 173 12.93 -9.93 -10.27
C LEU A 173 12.88 -11.18 -9.38
N LEU A 174 12.86 -12.38 -9.94
CA LEU A 174 12.84 -13.61 -9.14
C LEU A 174 14.12 -13.75 -8.29
N ASP A 175 15.29 -13.46 -8.85
CA ASP A 175 16.56 -13.44 -8.11
C ASP A 175 16.57 -12.39 -6.99
N GLU A 176 15.99 -11.21 -7.25
CA GLU A 176 15.80 -10.18 -6.24
C GLU A 176 14.88 -10.66 -5.11
N LEU A 177 13.75 -11.29 -5.43
CA LEU A 177 12.82 -11.82 -4.44
C LEU A 177 13.43 -12.90 -3.57
N ASP A 178 14.25 -13.78 -4.15
CA ASP A 178 14.98 -14.81 -3.40
C ASP A 178 16.06 -14.19 -2.50
N THR A 179 16.70 -13.12 -2.95
CA THR A 179 17.63 -12.35 -2.13
C THR A 179 16.90 -11.67 -0.95
N ILE A 180 15.74 -11.07 -1.19
CA ILE A 180 14.91 -10.47 -0.13
C ILE A 180 14.49 -11.53 0.89
N ARG A 181 14.13 -12.74 0.47
CA ARG A 181 13.79 -13.84 1.40
C ARG A 181 14.98 -14.24 2.29
N ARG A 182 16.19 -14.26 1.74
CA ARG A 182 17.40 -14.63 2.50
C ARG A 182 17.85 -13.54 3.45
N THR A 183 17.75 -12.28 3.02
CA THR A 183 18.28 -11.13 3.78
C THR A 183 17.25 -10.47 4.67
N GLY A 184 15.96 -10.68 4.41
CA GLY A 184 14.85 -9.98 5.07
C GLY A 184 14.67 -8.53 4.61
N ILE A 185 15.42 -8.06 3.60
CA ILE A 185 15.47 -6.64 3.26
C ILE A 185 15.34 -6.44 1.74
N ALA A 186 14.43 -5.57 1.33
CA ALA A 186 14.38 -5.01 -0.01
C ALA A 186 15.03 -3.63 -0.03
N VAL A 187 15.84 -3.37 -1.06
CA VAL A 187 16.49 -2.06 -1.28
C VAL A 187 16.33 -1.70 -2.73
N GLY A 188 16.12 -0.43 -3.02
CA GLY A 188 16.16 0.03 -4.40
C GLY A 188 15.37 1.31 -4.62
N PRO A 189 15.32 1.77 -5.87
CA PRO A 189 14.52 2.93 -6.22
C PRO A 189 13.04 2.64 -5.87
N SER A 190 12.32 3.68 -5.53
CA SER A 190 10.88 3.60 -5.32
C SER A 190 10.15 3.50 -6.67
N GLY A 191 10.51 2.48 -7.45
CA GLY A 191 9.94 2.15 -8.74
C GLY A 191 10.35 3.08 -9.88
N THR A 192 9.77 2.81 -11.06
CA THR A 192 9.93 3.63 -12.27
C THR A 192 9.28 4.99 -12.16
N LEU A 193 8.38 5.18 -11.19
CA LEU A 193 7.60 6.41 -11.02
C LEU A 193 8.41 7.54 -10.35
N ARG A 194 9.36 7.19 -9.48
CA ARG A 194 10.19 8.16 -8.75
C ARG A 194 11.63 7.64 -8.61
N PRO A 195 12.43 7.72 -9.69
CA PRO A 195 13.84 7.27 -9.69
C PRO A 195 14.74 8.11 -8.78
N ASP A 196 14.29 9.30 -8.40
CA ASP A 196 14.93 10.21 -7.45
C ASP A 196 14.80 9.75 -5.99
N LEU A 197 13.89 8.81 -5.70
CA LEU A 197 13.69 8.25 -4.38
C LEU A 197 14.37 6.88 -4.24
N GLU A 198 14.84 6.61 -3.05
CA GLU A 198 15.42 5.34 -2.64
C GLU A 198 14.71 4.84 -1.40
N SER A 199 14.38 3.55 -1.39
CA SER A 199 13.65 2.93 -0.28
C SER A 199 14.36 1.69 0.24
N VAL A 200 14.22 1.48 1.52
CA VAL A 200 14.52 0.21 2.22
C VAL A 200 13.23 -0.29 2.84
N ALA A 201 12.95 -1.58 2.72
CA ALA A 201 11.77 -2.17 3.33
C ALA A 201 12.10 -3.53 3.97
N VAL A 202 11.40 -3.85 5.06
CA VAL A 202 11.49 -5.11 5.79
C VAL A 202 10.10 -5.70 6.02
N PRO A 203 9.96 -7.03 6.16
CA PRO A 203 8.68 -7.65 6.50
C PRO A 203 8.27 -7.35 7.95
N LEU A 204 7.00 -7.07 8.15
CA LEU A 204 6.35 -7.10 9.45
C LEU A 204 5.72 -8.47 9.65
N VAL A 205 6.30 -9.25 10.56
CA VAL A 205 5.87 -10.64 10.82
C VAL A 205 4.98 -10.69 12.05
N ARG A 206 3.87 -11.42 11.97
CA ARG A 206 2.97 -11.75 13.08
C ARG A 206 2.58 -13.22 12.97
N ASP A 207 2.65 -13.94 14.06
CA ASP A 207 2.30 -15.37 14.12
C ASP A 207 2.97 -16.22 13.03
N GLY A 208 4.22 -15.87 12.67
CA GLY A 208 4.99 -16.53 11.61
C GLY A 208 4.63 -16.13 10.17
N GLU A 209 3.65 -15.24 9.98
CA GLU A 209 3.24 -14.75 8.67
C GLU A 209 3.63 -13.29 8.45
N VAL A 210 3.97 -12.94 7.21
CA VAL A 210 4.20 -11.54 6.82
C VAL A 210 2.85 -10.87 6.55
N VAL A 211 2.47 -9.97 7.45
CA VAL A 211 1.17 -9.25 7.39
C VAL A 211 1.27 -7.90 6.69
N ALA A 212 2.46 -7.28 6.71
CA ALA A 212 2.74 -5.99 6.10
C ALA A 212 4.24 -5.86 5.78
N ALA A 213 4.62 -4.75 5.16
CA ALA A 213 6.01 -4.32 5.09
C ALA A 213 6.15 -2.92 5.70
N VAL A 214 7.26 -2.68 6.40
CA VAL A 214 7.64 -1.34 6.87
C VAL A 214 8.74 -0.83 5.96
N ALA A 215 8.56 0.38 5.44
CA ALA A 215 9.52 0.97 4.51
C ALA A 215 9.98 2.36 4.99
N LEU A 216 11.25 2.66 4.72
CA LEU A 216 11.82 4.00 4.82
C LEU A 216 12.18 4.47 3.42
N THR A 217 11.71 5.66 3.07
CA THR A 217 11.93 6.28 1.76
C THR A 217 12.57 7.64 1.93
N ARG A 218 13.61 7.92 1.12
CA ARG A 218 14.33 9.19 1.12
C ARG A 218 14.63 9.66 -0.29
N SER A 219 14.92 10.96 -0.45
CA SER A 219 15.55 11.45 -1.68
C SER A 219 16.96 10.89 -1.81
N ARG A 220 17.37 10.53 -3.03
CA ARG A 220 18.76 10.15 -3.35
C ARG A 220 19.68 11.38 -3.37
N VAL A 221 19.11 12.55 -3.67
CA VAL A 221 19.84 13.81 -3.72
C VAL A 221 19.83 14.43 -2.33
N GLY A 222 21.00 14.75 -1.80
CA GLY A 222 21.16 15.39 -0.48
C GLY A 222 20.87 14.48 0.71
N ALA A 223 20.86 13.16 0.51
CA ALA A 223 20.65 12.19 1.59
C ALA A 223 21.74 12.31 2.67
N ARG A 224 21.35 12.69 3.88
CA ARG A 224 22.26 12.88 5.02
C ARG A 224 22.56 11.57 5.75
N ILE A 225 21.66 10.57 5.70
CA ILE A 225 21.77 9.31 6.42
C ILE A 225 22.14 8.21 5.42
N PRO A 226 23.18 7.38 5.69
CA PRO A 226 23.54 6.25 4.86
C PRO A 226 22.44 5.22 4.76
N LEU A 227 22.36 4.50 3.65
CA LEU A 227 21.36 3.45 3.43
C LEU A 227 21.47 2.34 4.50
N GLY A 228 22.69 2.02 4.96
CA GLY A 228 22.92 1.05 6.03
C GLY A 228 22.21 1.43 7.33
N ALA A 229 22.27 2.71 7.73
CA ALA A 229 21.59 3.18 8.93
C ALA A 229 20.05 3.09 8.83
N LEU A 230 19.47 3.22 7.63
CA LEU A 230 18.04 2.98 7.41
C LEU A 230 17.69 1.50 7.60
N LYS A 231 18.55 0.59 7.11
CA LYS A 231 18.39 -0.87 7.31
C LYS A 231 18.42 -1.21 8.80
N ASP A 232 19.41 -0.70 9.52
CA ASP A 232 19.58 -0.97 10.96
C ASP A 232 18.39 -0.44 11.77
N ALA A 233 17.93 0.78 11.45
CA ALA A 233 16.77 1.38 12.09
C ALA A 233 15.49 0.56 11.88
N LEU A 234 15.25 0.08 10.65
CA LEU A 234 14.10 -0.77 10.34
C LEU A 234 14.18 -2.12 11.05
N SER A 235 15.33 -2.78 10.97
CA SER A 235 15.53 -4.08 11.61
C SER A 235 15.28 -4.01 13.12
N ALA A 236 15.78 -2.97 13.78
CA ALA A 236 15.54 -2.74 15.20
C ALA A 236 14.04 -2.51 15.51
N ALA A 237 13.34 -1.75 14.65
CA ALA A 237 11.94 -1.41 14.87
C ALA A 237 10.98 -2.61 14.74
N VAL A 238 11.26 -3.56 13.82
CA VAL A 238 10.39 -4.73 13.62
C VAL A 238 10.73 -5.90 14.53
N SER A 239 11.94 -5.94 15.12
CA SER A 239 12.40 -6.98 16.05
C SER A 239 12.08 -6.68 17.50
N GLY A 240 11.72 -5.45 17.85
CA GLY A 240 11.39 -5.04 19.21
C GLY A 240 10.05 -5.60 19.69
N PRO A 241 9.89 -5.81 21.03
CA PRO A 241 8.59 -6.17 21.58
C PRO A 241 7.57 -5.08 21.24
N LEU A 242 6.34 -5.51 20.94
CA LEU A 242 5.20 -4.62 20.83
C LEU A 242 4.83 -4.11 22.21
N PRO A 243 4.44 -2.84 22.37
CA PRO A 243 3.96 -2.30 23.63
C PRO A 243 2.65 -2.95 24.04
#